data_480c2ab960cbc260d153ab8833444eec
#
_entry.id   480c2ab960cbc260d153ab8833444eec
#
_cell.length_a   1.000
_cell.length_b   1.000
_cell.length_c   1.000
_cell.angle_alpha   90.00
_cell.angle_beta   90.00
_cell.angle_gamma   90.00
#
_symmetry.space_group_name_H-M   'P 1'
#
loop_
_entity.id
_entity.type
_entity.pdbx_description
1 polymer ?
#
loop_
_entity_poly.entity_id
_entity_poly.type
_entity_poly.pdbx_seq_one_letter_code
_entity_poly.pdbx_strand_id
1 'polypeptide(L)'
;MREPDFFIVGQTRSGTTSLQYQLQQHPDVFLIPKMYSGIPTFFGFDPILKTKEEYLALYAEAKNEKILGESQVDNLLCPTSASEIKQFFPNAKIIISLRNPIDVMYSVYSSNVFRGDFKEYDDFERALEAEEKRKQDNNSFPGKFPPHYFYRNIAKYTEQVKRYLDLFSAEKIHIIIFEDYINNTEQGFRKLCEFLEINPNFKPSFEHMNQIRSLRSESVQKIVNKMAGSKLKTKLGKIPKIQQAYWFLNSPKYSRPKIDPDLRKKLCI
;
A
#
# COMPACT_ATOMS: atom_id res chain seq x y z
N MET A 1 -8.47 18.71 -18.04
CA MET A 1 -7.89 18.38 -16.70
C MET A 1 -6.49 17.83 -16.92
N ARG A 2 -5.57 18.05 -15.98
CA ARG A 2 -4.21 17.51 -16.05
C ARG A 2 -4.25 15.99 -15.80
N GLU A 3 -3.34 15.27 -16.44
CA GLU A 3 -3.19 13.82 -16.29
C GLU A 3 -2.08 13.47 -15.28
N PRO A 4 -2.11 12.29 -14.65
CA PRO A 4 -1.01 11.86 -13.78
C PRO A 4 0.27 11.60 -14.57
N ASP A 5 1.38 12.07 -14.01
CA ASP A 5 2.72 11.90 -14.55
C ASP A 5 3.41 10.64 -14.02
N PHE A 6 2.99 10.14 -12.85
CA PHE A 6 3.59 8.95 -12.25
C PHE A 6 2.62 8.14 -11.37
N PHE A 7 2.95 6.85 -11.20
CA PHE A 7 2.22 5.90 -10.37
C PHE A 7 3.18 5.15 -9.42
N ILE A 8 2.87 5.14 -8.12
CA ILE A 8 3.48 4.22 -7.16
C ILE A 8 2.58 2.98 -7.13
N VAL A 9 2.98 1.94 -7.84
CA VAL A 9 2.13 0.77 -8.10
C VAL A 9 2.24 -0.35 -7.06
N GLY A 10 3.23 -0.30 -6.19
CA GLY A 10 3.44 -1.32 -5.17
C GLY A 10 4.88 -1.33 -4.65
N GLN A 11 5.24 -2.31 -3.84
CA GLN A 11 4.45 -3.42 -3.31
C GLN A 11 3.79 -3.02 -1.98
N THR A 12 2.66 -3.63 -1.67
CA THR A 12 2.07 -3.46 -0.34
C THR A 12 3.09 -3.83 0.75
N ARG A 13 3.11 -3.12 1.87
CA ARG A 13 4.04 -3.33 3.01
C ARG A 13 5.53 -3.13 2.71
N SER A 14 5.87 -2.45 1.62
CA SER A 14 7.24 -2.11 1.20
C SER A 14 7.57 -0.62 1.34
N GLY A 15 7.03 0.06 2.34
CA GLY A 15 7.35 1.46 2.64
C GLY A 15 6.66 2.51 1.77
N THR A 16 5.76 2.12 0.88
CA THR A 16 5.05 3.04 -0.05
C THR A 16 4.30 4.17 0.65
N THR A 17 3.80 3.96 1.87
CA THR A 17 3.14 5.04 2.63
C THR A 17 4.13 6.12 3.08
N SER A 18 5.34 5.74 3.51
CA SER A 18 6.39 6.71 3.87
C SER A 18 6.86 7.47 2.63
N LEU A 19 7.03 6.76 1.51
CA LEU A 19 7.39 7.34 0.22
C LEU A 19 6.35 8.36 -0.26
N GLN A 20 5.06 8.01 -0.17
CA GLN A 20 3.96 8.91 -0.48
C GLN A 20 3.99 10.15 0.42
N TYR A 21 4.18 9.98 1.73
CA TYR A 21 4.25 11.08 2.69
C TYR A 21 5.42 12.04 2.39
N GLN A 22 6.57 11.51 2.03
CA GLN A 22 7.75 12.30 1.66
C GLN A 22 7.51 13.08 0.36
N LEU A 23 6.93 12.44 -0.67
CA LEU A 23 6.60 13.11 -1.93
C LEU A 23 5.51 14.18 -1.77
N GLN A 24 4.51 13.96 -0.91
CA GLN A 24 3.46 14.96 -0.64
C GLN A 24 3.97 16.24 0.01
N GLN A 25 5.16 16.22 0.60
CA GLN A 25 5.79 17.43 1.15
C GLN A 25 6.51 18.25 0.07
N HIS A 26 6.81 17.65 -1.09
CA HIS A 26 7.53 18.31 -2.16
C HIS A 26 6.64 19.35 -2.88
N PRO A 27 7.05 20.62 -3.02
CA PRO A 27 6.21 21.67 -3.59
C PRO A 27 5.81 21.43 -5.05
N ASP A 28 6.62 20.66 -5.79
CA ASP A 28 6.38 20.33 -7.20
C ASP A 28 5.44 19.13 -7.39
N VAL A 29 4.97 18.47 -6.31
CA VAL A 29 4.25 17.20 -6.39
C VAL A 29 2.85 17.31 -5.84
N PHE A 30 1.87 16.98 -6.66
CA PHE A 30 0.54 16.67 -6.17
C PHE A 30 0.33 15.14 -6.18
N LEU A 31 0.03 14.58 -5.03
CA LEU A 31 -0.41 13.19 -4.88
C LEU A 31 -1.83 13.18 -4.36
N ILE A 32 -2.69 12.36 -4.99
CA ILE A 32 -4.08 12.19 -4.51
C ILE A 32 -4.07 11.91 -3.01
N PRO A 33 -4.75 12.73 -2.18
CA PRO A 33 -4.80 12.54 -0.75
C PRO A 33 -5.45 11.20 -0.40
N LYS A 34 -4.84 10.44 0.51
CA LYS A 34 -5.41 9.19 0.99
C LYS A 34 -6.65 9.50 1.84
N MET A 35 -7.82 9.24 1.30
CA MET A 35 -9.07 9.32 2.06
C MET A 35 -9.15 8.18 3.09
N TYR A 36 -10.00 8.32 4.10
CA TYR A 36 -10.19 7.31 5.16
C TYR A 36 -10.66 5.94 4.62
N SER A 37 -11.36 5.96 3.49
CA SER A 37 -11.87 4.80 2.76
C SER A 37 -10.90 4.25 1.71
N GLY A 38 -9.71 4.83 1.59
CA GLY A 38 -8.79 4.58 0.46
C GLY A 38 -8.98 5.61 -0.65
N ILE A 39 -8.11 5.58 -1.65
CA ILE A 39 -8.28 6.32 -2.89
C ILE A 39 -9.33 5.57 -3.71
N PRO A 40 -10.35 6.24 -4.27
CA PRO A 40 -11.23 5.58 -5.24
C PRO A 40 -10.42 5.03 -6.40
N THR A 41 -10.51 3.73 -6.64
CA THR A 41 -9.71 3.04 -7.65
C THR A 41 -10.28 3.21 -9.03
N PHE A 42 -9.42 3.49 -10.00
CA PHE A 42 -9.74 3.44 -11.44
C PHE A 42 -9.11 2.21 -12.10
N PHE A 43 -7.97 1.77 -11.56
CA PHE A 43 -7.26 0.57 -11.96
C PHE A 43 -7.33 -0.48 -10.86
N GLY A 44 -7.04 -1.73 -11.19
CA GLY A 44 -6.87 -2.77 -10.21
C GLY A 44 -8.03 -3.76 -10.10
N PHE A 45 -8.10 -4.46 -8.98
CA PHE A 45 -9.01 -5.59 -8.79
C PHE A 45 -10.50 -5.23 -8.72
N ASP A 46 -10.83 -4.03 -8.24
CA ASP A 46 -12.22 -3.59 -8.06
C ASP A 46 -12.31 -2.08 -8.30
N PRO A 47 -12.32 -1.65 -9.57
CA PRO A 47 -12.38 -0.23 -9.89
C PRO A 47 -13.75 0.34 -9.53
N ILE A 48 -13.74 1.38 -8.69
CA ILE A 48 -14.93 2.14 -8.27
C ILE A 48 -15.29 3.18 -9.31
N LEU A 49 -14.28 3.90 -9.84
CA LEU A 49 -14.45 4.90 -10.89
C LEU A 49 -14.58 4.20 -12.23
N LYS A 50 -15.50 4.68 -13.07
CA LYS A 50 -15.88 4.02 -14.32
C LYS A 50 -15.40 4.77 -15.57
N THR A 51 -15.11 6.06 -15.43
CA THR A 51 -14.66 6.88 -16.55
C THR A 51 -13.34 7.58 -16.25
N LYS A 52 -12.63 7.96 -17.32
CA LYS A 52 -11.39 8.74 -17.20
C LYS A 52 -11.67 10.13 -16.59
N GLU A 53 -12.81 10.70 -16.87
CA GLU A 53 -13.23 12.01 -16.35
C GLU A 53 -13.42 11.95 -14.84
N GLU A 54 -14.11 10.92 -14.33
CA GLU A 54 -14.25 10.68 -12.88
C GLU A 54 -12.90 10.53 -12.22
N TYR A 55 -11.98 9.79 -12.84
CA TYR A 55 -10.63 9.60 -12.33
C TYR A 55 -9.82 10.91 -12.32
N LEU A 56 -9.85 11.67 -13.42
CA LEU A 56 -9.14 12.95 -13.52
C LEU A 56 -9.69 14.00 -12.55
N ALA A 57 -10.96 13.89 -12.15
CA ALA A 57 -11.55 14.78 -11.15
C ALA A 57 -10.87 14.68 -9.78
N LEU A 58 -10.18 13.56 -9.46
CA LEU A 58 -9.37 13.42 -8.24
C LEU A 58 -8.19 14.41 -8.18
N TYR A 59 -7.78 14.95 -9.32
CA TYR A 59 -6.70 15.93 -9.45
C TYR A 59 -7.19 17.38 -9.51
N ALA A 60 -8.49 17.62 -9.30
CA ALA A 60 -9.08 18.96 -9.41
C ALA A 60 -8.51 19.98 -8.39
N GLU A 61 -7.98 19.51 -7.27
CA GLU A 61 -7.34 20.34 -6.24
C GLU A 61 -5.87 20.68 -6.54
N ALA A 62 -5.27 20.05 -7.56
CA ALA A 62 -3.91 20.37 -7.99
C ALA A 62 -3.85 21.80 -8.57
N LYS A 63 -2.86 22.57 -8.18
CA LYS A 63 -2.68 23.98 -8.54
C LYS A 63 -1.47 24.15 -9.46
N ASN A 64 -0.34 24.48 -8.88
CA ASN A 64 0.90 24.84 -9.57
C ASN A 64 1.97 23.74 -9.45
N GLU A 65 1.63 22.59 -8.88
CA GLU A 65 2.56 21.47 -8.80
C GLU A 65 3.00 21.06 -10.21
N LYS A 66 4.29 20.74 -10.33
CA LYS A 66 4.89 20.40 -11.64
C LYS A 66 4.39 19.06 -12.15
N ILE A 67 4.23 18.08 -11.25
CA ILE A 67 3.83 16.72 -11.56
C ILE A 67 2.69 16.24 -10.65
N LEU A 68 1.86 15.37 -11.22
CA LEU A 68 0.73 14.72 -10.54
C LEU A 68 0.97 13.23 -10.41
N GLY A 69 0.55 12.63 -9.30
CA GLY A 69 0.74 11.21 -9.09
C GLY A 69 -0.35 10.52 -8.30
N GLU A 70 -0.28 9.19 -8.36
CA GLU A 70 -1.13 8.28 -7.59
C GLU A 70 -0.28 7.26 -6.85
N SER A 71 -0.75 6.82 -5.69
CA SER A 71 -0.15 5.70 -4.94
C SER A 71 -1.20 4.65 -4.64
N GLN A 72 -1.30 3.63 -5.51
CA GLN A 72 -2.19 2.48 -5.34
C GLN A 72 -1.38 1.19 -5.37
N VAL A 73 -1.06 0.68 -4.17
CA VAL A 73 -0.08 -0.40 -3.99
C VAL A 73 -0.52 -1.76 -4.52
N ASP A 74 -1.81 -1.94 -4.75
CA ASP A 74 -2.37 -3.19 -5.27
C ASP A 74 -2.27 -3.29 -6.79
N ASN A 75 -1.92 -2.19 -7.48
CA ASN A 75 -1.70 -2.17 -8.92
C ASN A 75 -0.55 -3.08 -9.36
N LEU A 76 0.50 -3.26 -8.54
CA LEU A 76 1.57 -4.19 -8.85
C LEU A 76 1.09 -5.66 -8.84
N LEU A 77 0.22 -5.99 -7.89
CA LEU A 77 -0.33 -7.33 -7.74
C LEU A 77 -1.39 -7.65 -8.82
N CYS A 78 -2.18 -6.66 -9.22
CA CYS A 78 -3.26 -6.83 -10.19
C CYS A 78 -2.72 -7.16 -11.59
N PRO A 79 -3.22 -8.21 -12.24
CA PRO A 79 -2.74 -8.62 -13.56
C PRO A 79 -2.99 -7.60 -14.67
N THR A 80 -4.04 -6.80 -14.59
CA THR A 80 -4.49 -5.87 -15.65
C THR A 80 -3.99 -4.45 -15.48
N SER A 81 -3.61 -4.03 -14.26
CA SER A 81 -3.28 -2.63 -13.98
C SER A 81 -2.15 -2.08 -14.84
N ALA A 82 -1.11 -2.87 -15.14
CA ALA A 82 0.00 -2.39 -15.97
C ALA A 82 -0.46 -2.03 -17.39
N SER A 83 -1.29 -2.87 -18.02
CA SER A 83 -1.85 -2.62 -19.35
C SER A 83 -2.87 -1.49 -19.35
N GLU A 84 -3.70 -1.38 -18.32
CA GLU A 84 -4.67 -0.31 -18.14
C GLU A 84 -3.96 1.05 -17.99
N ILE A 85 -2.96 1.14 -17.10
CA ILE A 85 -2.16 2.37 -16.93
C ILE A 85 -1.46 2.73 -18.24
N LYS A 86 -0.87 1.76 -18.94
CA LYS A 86 -0.22 2.01 -20.23
C LYS A 86 -1.19 2.52 -21.30
N GLN A 87 -2.40 1.99 -21.34
CA GLN A 87 -3.44 2.39 -22.28
C GLN A 87 -3.89 3.84 -22.04
N PHE A 88 -4.15 4.22 -20.80
CA PHE A 88 -4.67 5.54 -20.45
C PHE A 88 -3.59 6.61 -20.32
N PHE A 89 -2.39 6.25 -19.87
CA PHE A 89 -1.28 7.15 -19.56
C PHE A 89 0.07 6.58 -20.06
N PRO A 90 0.26 6.51 -21.39
CA PRO A 90 1.40 5.81 -22.01
C PRO A 90 2.77 6.40 -21.64
N ASN A 91 2.80 7.66 -21.24
CA ASN A 91 4.03 8.38 -20.88
C ASN A 91 4.31 8.42 -19.38
N ALA A 92 3.44 7.86 -18.56
CA ALA A 92 3.60 7.88 -17.12
C ALA A 92 4.88 7.17 -16.65
N LYS A 93 5.47 7.70 -15.58
CA LYS A 93 6.57 7.08 -14.85
C LYS A 93 6.03 6.11 -13.81
N ILE A 94 6.69 4.97 -13.65
CA ILE A 94 6.28 3.89 -12.74
C ILE A 94 7.28 3.76 -11.61
N ILE A 95 6.81 3.76 -10.37
CA ILE A 95 7.61 3.57 -9.17
C ILE A 95 7.19 2.27 -8.51
N ILE A 96 8.15 1.36 -8.33
CA ILE A 96 7.97 0.04 -7.72
C ILE A 96 8.87 -0.05 -6.50
N SER A 97 8.31 -0.17 -5.31
CA SER A 97 9.08 -0.41 -4.08
C SER A 97 8.96 -1.87 -3.70
N LEU A 98 10.07 -2.59 -3.67
CA LEU A 98 10.16 -4.00 -3.32
C LEU A 98 10.83 -4.16 -1.95
N ARG A 99 10.45 -5.17 -1.22
CA ARG A 99 11.00 -5.54 0.09
C ARG A 99 11.29 -7.03 0.09
N ASN A 100 12.14 -7.50 1.04
CA ASN A 100 12.33 -8.93 1.23
C ASN A 100 10.96 -9.66 1.20
N PRO A 101 10.77 -10.65 0.31
CA PRO A 101 9.47 -11.28 0.08
C PRO A 101 8.89 -11.95 1.32
N ILE A 102 9.74 -12.57 2.17
CA ILE A 102 9.30 -13.20 3.43
C ILE A 102 8.78 -12.13 4.40
N ASP A 103 9.46 -10.99 4.49
CA ASP A 103 9.05 -9.89 5.36
C ASP A 103 7.76 -9.22 4.89
N VAL A 104 7.52 -9.18 3.58
CA VAL A 104 6.23 -8.72 3.02
C VAL A 104 5.11 -9.68 3.37
N MET A 105 5.28 -10.98 3.11
CA MET A 105 4.28 -12.01 3.46
C MET A 105 3.89 -11.91 4.93
N TYR A 106 4.88 -11.91 5.82
CA TYR A 106 4.66 -11.81 7.27
C TYR A 106 4.03 -10.48 7.67
N SER A 107 4.39 -9.39 6.97
CA SER A 107 3.81 -8.06 7.21
C SER A 107 2.34 -7.97 6.82
N VAL A 108 1.95 -8.60 5.72
CA VAL A 108 0.56 -8.67 5.27
C VAL A 108 -0.26 -9.54 6.23
N TYR A 109 0.23 -10.74 6.57
CA TYR A 109 -0.37 -11.60 7.57
C TYR A 109 -0.63 -10.85 8.89
N SER A 110 0.41 -10.24 9.46
CA SER A 110 0.29 -9.50 10.72
C SER A 110 -0.73 -8.35 10.62
N SER A 111 -0.84 -7.70 9.45
CA SER A 111 -1.83 -6.65 9.22
C SER A 111 -3.26 -7.20 9.18
N ASN A 112 -3.45 -8.39 8.60
CA ASN A 112 -4.74 -9.05 8.54
C ASN A 112 -5.19 -9.49 9.94
N VAL A 113 -4.30 -10.14 10.71
CA VAL A 113 -4.56 -10.50 12.12
C VAL A 113 -4.93 -9.26 12.95
N PHE A 114 -4.18 -8.16 12.79
CA PHE A 114 -4.46 -6.90 13.48
C PHE A 114 -5.87 -6.33 13.15
N ARG A 115 -6.32 -6.47 11.91
CA ARG A 115 -7.67 -6.04 11.51
C ARG A 115 -8.78 -6.92 12.06
N GLY A 116 -8.45 -8.05 12.68
CA GLY A 116 -9.39 -9.03 13.19
C GLY A 116 -10.09 -9.85 12.09
N ASP A 117 -9.50 -9.83 10.89
CA ASP A 117 -10.02 -10.56 9.73
C ASP A 117 -9.73 -12.08 9.83
N PHE A 118 -8.82 -12.48 10.73
CA PHE A 118 -8.39 -13.86 10.95
C PHE A 118 -8.42 -14.26 12.42
N LYS A 119 -9.54 -14.61 12.92
CA LYS A 119 -9.61 -15.26 14.23
C LYS A 119 -9.21 -16.74 14.22
N GLU A 120 -9.14 -17.32 13.02
CA GLU A 120 -8.87 -18.74 12.82
C GLU A 120 -7.40 -19.06 12.63
N TYR A 121 -6.55 -18.05 12.34
CA TYR A 121 -5.11 -18.23 12.16
C TYR A 121 -4.34 -17.30 13.09
N ASP A 122 -3.98 -17.82 14.25
CA ASP A 122 -3.09 -17.20 15.22
C ASP A 122 -1.60 -17.45 14.88
N ASP A 123 -1.34 -18.27 13.85
CA ASP A 123 -0.05 -18.74 13.43
C ASP A 123 0.18 -18.51 11.93
N PHE A 124 1.38 -18.01 11.57
CA PHE A 124 1.71 -17.67 10.17
C PHE A 124 1.90 -18.91 9.30
N GLU A 125 2.45 -20.02 9.83
CA GLU A 125 2.62 -21.27 9.08
C GLU A 125 1.24 -21.84 8.68
N ARG A 126 0.30 -21.86 9.62
CA ARG A 126 -1.11 -22.25 9.33
C ARG A 126 -1.78 -21.34 8.31
N ALA A 127 -1.51 -20.03 8.36
CA ALA A 127 -2.04 -19.09 7.37
C ALA A 127 -1.50 -19.37 5.96
N LEU A 128 -0.22 -19.77 5.86
CA LEU A 128 0.40 -20.20 4.60
C LEU A 128 -0.14 -21.53 4.08
N GLU A 129 -0.45 -22.48 4.95
CA GLU A 129 -1.09 -23.76 4.59
C GLU A 129 -2.51 -23.55 4.08
N ALA A 130 -3.24 -22.65 4.74
CA ALA A 130 -4.60 -22.31 4.35
C ALA A 130 -4.69 -21.64 2.97
N GLU A 131 -3.61 -21.04 2.47
CA GLU A 131 -3.54 -20.47 1.12
C GLU A 131 -3.86 -21.51 0.04
N GLU A 132 -3.38 -22.75 0.19
CA GLU A 132 -3.66 -23.81 -0.77
C GLU A 132 -5.15 -24.22 -0.77
N LYS A 133 -5.78 -24.27 0.40
CA LYS A 133 -7.22 -24.54 0.51
C LYS A 133 -8.04 -23.41 -0.14
N ARG A 134 -7.62 -22.16 0.04
CA ARG A 134 -8.29 -20.99 -0.57
C ARG A 134 -8.22 -20.99 -2.09
N LYS A 135 -7.16 -21.51 -2.68
CA LYS A 135 -7.06 -21.66 -4.15
C LYS A 135 -8.12 -22.60 -4.71
N GLN A 136 -8.54 -23.59 -3.92
CA GLN A 136 -9.53 -24.60 -4.31
C GLN A 136 -10.96 -24.16 -4.04
N ASP A 137 -11.17 -23.32 -3.01
CA ASP A 137 -12.49 -22.88 -2.55
C ASP A 137 -12.59 -21.35 -2.58
N ASN A 138 -13.20 -20.83 -3.65
CA ASN A 138 -13.39 -19.40 -3.86
C ASN A 138 -14.29 -18.70 -2.81
N ASN A 139 -14.94 -19.43 -1.90
CA ASN A 139 -15.87 -18.89 -0.90
C ASN A 139 -15.25 -18.75 0.50
N SER A 140 -14.01 -19.18 0.70
CA SER A 140 -13.37 -19.25 2.04
C SER A 140 -12.53 -18.01 2.39
N PHE A 141 -12.94 -16.81 1.98
CA PHE A 141 -12.21 -15.58 2.30
C PHE A 141 -12.80 -14.88 3.53
N PRO A 142 -12.04 -14.74 4.62
CA PRO A 142 -12.52 -14.10 5.83
C PRO A 142 -12.60 -12.58 5.76
N GLY A 143 -12.09 -11.94 4.72
CA GLY A 143 -11.97 -10.49 4.62
C GLY A 143 -12.46 -9.87 3.31
N LYS A 144 -12.36 -8.54 3.23
CA LYS A 144 -12.90 -7.74 2.12
C LYS A 144 -12.02 -7.70 0.87
N PHE A 145 -10.75 -8.13 0.95
CA PHE A 145 -9.81 -8.05 -0.15
C PHE A 145 -9.07 -9.37 -0.36
N PRO A 146 -9.68 -10.33 -1.08
CA PRO A 146 -9.17 -11.68 -1.30
C PRO A 146 -7.68 -11.76 -1.69
N PRO A 147 -7.13 -10.90 -2.58
CA PRO A 147 -5.73 -10.99 -2.97
C PRO A 147 -4.73 -10.91 -1.81
N HIS A 148 -5.04 -10.22 -0.72
CA HIS A 148 -4.18 -10.11 0.44
C HIS A 148 -4.11 -11.38 1.32
N TYR A 149 -4.81 -12.43 0.94
CA TYR A 149 -4.80 -13.73 1.61
C TYR A 149 -3.99 -14.80 0.87
N PHE A 150 -3.41 -14.40 -0.27
CA PHE A 150 -2.47 -15.22 -1.04
C PHE A 150 -1.06 -14.68 -0.83
N TYR A 151 -0.48 -15.00 0.32
CA TYR A 151 0.80 -14.45 0.78
C TYR A 151 1.94 -14.73 -0.17
N ARG A 152 2.04 -15.97 -0.69
CA ARG A 152 3.06 -16.36 -1.67
C ARG A 152 2.88 -15.65 -3.00
N ASN A 153 1.64 -15.40 -3.42
CA ASN A 153 1.38 -14.65 -4.66
C ASN A 153 1.83 -13.19 -4.53
N ILE A 154 1.63 -12.58 -3.36
CA ILE A 154 2.10 -11.20 -3.09
C ILE A 154 3.63 -11.12 -3.25
N ALA A 155 4.37 -12.17 -2.89
CA ALA A 155 5.82 -12.22 -2.93
C ALA A 155 6.42 -12.63 -4.29
N LYS A 156 5.60 -13.02 -5.28
CA LYS A 156 6.04 -13.39 -6.62
C LYS A 156 6.35 -12.17 -7.50
N TYR A 157 7.41 -11.46 -7.18
CA TYR A 157 7.77 -10.20 -7.85
C TYR A 157 8.12 -10.35 -9.32
N THR A 158 8.73 -11.46 -9.73
CA THR A 158 9.20 -11.67 -11.11
C THR A 158 8.09 -11.41 -12.13
N GLU A 159 6.94 -12.05 -11.97
CA GLU A 159 5.79 -11.88 -12.87
C GLU A 159 5.18 -10.47 -12.77
N GLN A 160 5.11 -9.94 -11.55
CA GLN A 160 4.51 -8.63 -11.26
C GLN A 160 5.33 -7.50 -11.88
N VAL A 161 6.64 -7.51 -11.66
CA VAL A 161 7.57 -6.50 -12.20
C VAL A 161 7.68 -6.65 -13.72
N LYS A 162 7.75 -7.89 -14.22
CA LYS A 162 7.84 -8.16 -15.66
C LYS A 162 6.70 -7.52 -16.44
N ARG A 163 5.45 -7.54 -15.93
CA ARG A 163 4.31 -6.89 -16.61
C ARG A 163 4.55 -5.41 -16.89
N TYR A 164 5.23 -4.70 -15.98
CA TYR A 164 5.58 -3.30 -16.19
C TYR A 164 6.78 -3.13 -17.12
N LEU A 165 7.82 -3.97 -16.98
CA LEU A 165 9.00 -3.93 -17.83
C LEU A 165 8.68 -4.26 -19.31
N ASP A 166 7.68 -5.11 -19.56
CA ASP A 166 7.26 -5.44 -20.92
C ASP A 166 6.48 -4.30 -21.61
N LEU A 167 5.89 -3.37 -20.84
CA LEU A 167 5.01 -2.32 -21.37
C LEU A 167 5.63 -0.92 -21.32
N PHE A 168 6.48 -0.66 -20.34
CA PHE A 168 7.13 0.64 -20.16
C PHE A 168 8.63 0.50 -20.40
N SER A 169 9.21 1.48 -21.06
CA SER A 169 10.66 1.51 -21.25
C SER A 169 11.40 1.69 -19.90
N ALA A 170 12.64 1.20 -19.84
CA ALA A 170 13.41 1.13 -18.60
C ALA A 170 13.58 2.50 -17.93
N GLU A 171 13.74 3.58 -18.71
CA GLU A 171 13.85 4.95 -18.21
C GLU A 171 12.54 5.49 -17.59
N LYS A 172 11.42 4.81 -17.80
CA LYS A 172 10.13 5.14 -17.18
C LYS A 172 9.83 4.34 -15.92
N ILE A 173 10.74 3.44 -15.50
CA ILE A 173 10.55 2.59 -14.33
C ILE A 173 11.63 2.86 -13.31
N HIS A 174 11.25 3.16 -12.07
CA HIS A 174 12.15 3.29 -10.92
C HIS A 174 11.84 2.22 -9.88
N ILE A 175 12.80 1.32 -9.67
CA ILE A 175 12.69 0.25 -8.67
C ILE A 175 13.46 0.66 -7.41
N ILE A 176 12.78 0.63 -6.28
CA ILE A 176 13.32 0.92 -4.95
C ILE A 176 13.39 -0.39 -4.18
N ILE A 177 14.57 -0.76 -3.71
CA ILE A 177 14.73 -1.83 -2.72
C ILE A 177 14.56 -1.20 -1.35
N PHE A 178 13.53 -1.63 -0.63
CA PHE A 178 13.11 -1.02 0.63
C PHE A 178 14.23 -1.00 1.68
N GLU A 179 14.98 -2.09 1.80
CA GLU A 179 16.09 -2.23 2.74
C GLU A 179 17.20 -1.22 2.45
N ASP A 180 17.54 -1.00 1.17
CA ASP A 180 18.53 -0.01 0.76
C ASP A 180 18.02 1.41 1.01
N TYR A 181 16.74 1.63 0.71
CA TYR A 181 16.11 2.94 0.91
C TYR A 181 16.09 3.36 2.37
N ILE A 182 15.75 2.47 3.30
CA ILE A 182 15.71 2.81 4.73
C ILE A 182 17.11 3.01 5.33
N ASN A 183 18.13 2.34 4.79
CA ASN A 183 19.51 2.51 5.21
C ASN A 183 20.10 3.85 4.76
N ASN A 184 19.60 4.43 3.66
CA ASN A 184 20.04 5.72 3.15
C ASN A 184 18.87 6.50 2.53
N THR A 185 17.91 6.89 3.39
CA THR A 185 16.63 7.48 2.95
C THR A 185 16.83 8.80 2.20
N GLU A 186 17.76 9.67 2.63
CA GLU A 186 18.01 10.96 1.98
C GLU A 186 18.51 10.76 0.54
N GLN A 187 19.48 9.87 0.34
CA GLN A 187 20.00 9.56 -1.00
C GLN A 187 18.95 8.86 -1.86
N GLY A 188 18.18 7.93 -1.28
CA GLY A 188 17.09 7.23 -1.97
C GLY A 188 16.01 8.20 -2.46
N PHE A 189 15.61 9.16 -1.61
CA PHE A 189 14.65 10.18 -1.97
C PHE A 189 15.18 11.14 -3.03
N ARG A 190 16.46 11.53 -2.94
CA ARG A 190 17.12 12.35 -3.97
C ARG A 190 17.08 11.67 -5.34
N LYS A 191 17.47 10.38 -5.43
CA LYS A 191 17.38 9.61 -6.68
C LYS A 191 15.96 9.53 -7.23
N LEU A 192 14.97 9.40 -6.36
CA LEU A 192 13.56 9.43 -6.75
C LEU A 192 13.16 10.79 -7.34
N CYS A 193 13.60 11.90 -6.73
CA CYS A 193 13.36 13.25 -7.27
C CYS A 193 14.05 13.45 -8.64
N GLU A 194 15.29 12.96 -8.80
CA GLU A 194 16.01 12.97 -10.07
C GLU A 194 15.24 12.18 -11.14
N PHE A 195 14.76 10.99 -10.81
CA PHE A 195 13.90 10.18 -11.71
C PHE A 195 12.61 10.91 -12.09
N LEU A 196 11.96 11.57 -11.13
CA LEU A 196 10.74 12.34 -11.36
C LEU A 196 10.98 13.70 -12.02
N GLU A 197 12.24 14.11 -12.21
CA GLU A 197 12.65 15.41 -12.79
C GLU A 197 12.14 16.61 -11.99
N ILE A 198 12.10 16.47 -10.67
CA ILE A 198 11.79 17.52 -9.70
C ILE A 198 13.03 17.90 -8.88
N ASN A 199 12.96 18.96 -8.06
CA ASN A 199 14.11 19.44 -7.31
C ASN A 199 14.69 18.36 -6.35
N PRO A 200 15.88 17.79 -6.64
CA PRO A 200 16.47 16.73 -5.83
C PRO A 200 17.08 17.20 -4.51
N ASN A 201 17.18 18.52 -4.30
CA ASN A 201 17.73 19.11 -3.09
C ASN A 201 16.67 19.39 -2.03
N PHE A 202 15.39 19.13 -2.33
CA PHE A 202 14.32 19.22 -1.35
C PHE A 202 14.49 18.14 -0.26
N LYS A 203 14.34 18.52 1.01
CA LYS A 203 14.48 17.62 2.16
C LYS A 203 13.13 17.51 2.88
N PRO A 204 12.39 16.41 2.72
CA PRO A 204 11.18 16.17 3.48
C PRO A 204 11.50 15.78 4.92
N SER A 205 10.51 15.79 5.81
CA SER A 205 10.59 15.07 7.08
C SER A 205 10.58 13.55 6.79
N PHE A 206 11.61 12.87 7.29
CA PHE A 206 11.74 11.41 7.18
C PHE A 206 11.14 10.68 8.39
N GLU A 207 10.11 11.24 9.03
CA GLU A 207 9.42 10.54 10.11
C GLU A 207 8.91 9.18 9.67
N HIS A 208 9.11 8.18 10.52
CA HIS A 208 8.62 6.83 10.26
C HIS A 208 7.08 6.79 10.36
N MET A 209 6.43 6.92 9.21
CA MET A 209 5.01 6.66 9.05
C MET A 209 4.80 5.13 9.07
N ASN A 210 3.87 4.60 9.81
CA ASN A 210 3.59 3.16 9.97
C ASN A 210 4.43 2.41 11.01
N GLN A 211 4.65 3.00 12.17
CA GLN A 211 4.94 2.17 13.34
C GLN A 211 3.78 1.17 13.52
N ILE A 212 4.14 -0.12 13.61
CA ILE A 212 3.14 -1.17 13.83
C ILE A 212 2.40 -0.85 15.12
N ARG A 213 1.08 -0.77 15.01
CA ARG A 213 0.19 -0.50 16.13
C ARG A 213 -0.46 -1.80 16.54
N SER A 214 -0.47 -2.14 17.83
CA SER A 214 -1.23 -3.26 18.36
C SER A 214 -2.47 -2.78 19.09
N LEU A 215 -3.44 -3.66 19.19
CA LEU A 215 -4.64 -3.43 19.98
C LEU A 215 -4.30 -3.53 21.46
N ARG A 216 -4.75 -2.55 22.24
CA ARG A 216 -4.63 -2.57 23.71
C ARG A 216 -5.58 -3.56 24.36
N SER A 217 -6.69 -3.90 23.72
CA SER A 217 -7.72 -4.81 24.24
C SER A 217 -8.63 -5.32 23.13
N GLU A 218 -8.84 -6.64 23.10
CA GLU A 218 -9.82 -7.28 22.22
C GLU A 218 -11.25 -6.76 22.43
N SER A 219 -11.58 -6.43 23.69
CA SER A 219 -12.91 -5.90 24.04
C SER A 219 -13.19 -4.55 23.40
N VAL A 220 -12.17 -3.66 23.36
CA VAL A 220 -12.25 -2.36 22.68
C VAL A 220 -12.41 -2.56 21.18
N GLN A 221 -11.72 -3.53 20.59
CA GLN A 221 -11.85 -3.82 19.15
C GLN A 221 -13.24 -4.37 18.80
N LYS A 222 -13.80 -5.26 19.64
CA LYS A 222 -15.17 -5.76 19.44
C LYS A 222 -16.20 -4.64 19.47
N ILE A 223 -16.05 -3.68 20.38
CA ILE A 223 -16.92 -2.49 20.46
C ILE A 223 -16.78 -1.64 19.21
N VAL A 224 -15.53 -1.36 18.78
CA VAL A 224 -15.24 -0.56 17.60
C VAL A 224 -15.76 -1.23 16.32
N ASN A 225 -15.56 -2.53 16.17
CA ASN A 225 -16.07 -3.29 15.02
C ASN A 225 -17.61 -3.33 15.01
N LYS A 226 -18.25 -3.44 16.18
CA LYS A 226 -19.72 -3.37 16.31
C LYS A 226 -20.27 -1.99 15.95
N MET A 227 -19.54 -0.92 16.30
CA MET A 227 -19.86 0.45 15.90
C MET A 227 -19.53 0.72 14.42
N ALA A 228 -18.61 -0.02 13.83
CA ALA A 228 -18.16 0.15 12.45
C ALA A 228 -19.24 -0.07 11.39
N GLY A 229 -20.27 -0.86 11.70
CA GLY A 229 -21.42 -1.12 10.82
C GLY A 229 -22.57 -0.09 10.90
N SER A 230 -22.46 0.90 11.78
CA SER A 230 -23.56 1.86 11.98
C SER A 230 -23.32 3.17 11.22
N LYS A 231 -24.44 3.81 10.75
CA LYS A 231 -24.42 5.17 10.17
C LYS A 231 -23.79 6.23 11.11
N LEU A 232 -23.57 5.89 12.38
CA LEU A 232 -22.95 6.71 13.41
C LEU A 232 -21.43 6.88 13.16
N LYS A 233 -20.76 5.88 12.56
CA LYS A 233 -19.31 5.95 12.25
C LYS A 233 -18.99 7.04 11.23
N THR A 234 -19.83 7.25 10.24
CA THR A 234 -19.66 8.30 9.23
C THR A 234 -19.78 9.70 9.80
N LYS A 235 -20.57 9.90 10.85
CA LYS A 235 -20.70 11.18 11.56
C LYS A 235 -19.58 11.38 12.61
N LEU A 236 -19.30 10.39 13.42
CA LEU A 236 -18.29 10.47 14.50
C LEU A 236 -16.84 10.44 13.96
N GLY A 237 -16.61 9.73 12.85
CA GLY A 237 -15.30 9.66 12.19
C GLY A 237 -14.84 10.99 11.55
N LYS A 238 -15.72 11.99 11.44
CA LYS A 238 -15.38 13.35 10.97
C LYS A 238 -14.95 14.30 12.11
N ILE A 239 -15.03 13.86 13.37
CA ILE A 239 -14.66 14.69 14.52
C ILE A 239 -13.19 14.40 14.89
N PRO A 240 -12.26 15.36 14.71
CA PRO A 240 -10.81 15.15 14.91
C PRO A 240 -10.44 14.65 16.31
N LYS A 241 -11.14 15.11 17.35
CA LYS A 241 -10.92 14.68 18.74
C LYS A 241 -11.30 13.21 18.98
N ILE A 242 -12.33 12.72 18.33
CA ILE A 242 -12.73 11.30 18.42
C ILE A 242 -11.76 10.43 17.66
N GLN A 243 -11.26 10.90 16.52
CA GLN A 243 -10.18 10.25 15.80
C GLN A 243 -8.91 10.17 16.65
N GLN A 244 -8.48 11.28 17.27
CA GLN A 244 -7.31 11.28 18.15
C GLN A 244 -7.48 10.35 19.35
N ALA A 245 -8.64 10.36 20.02
CA ALA A 245 -8.94 9.46 21.13
C ALA A 245 -8.93 8.00 20.69
N TYR A 246 -9.55 7.68 19.56
CA TYR A 246 -9.50 6.34 18.94
C TYR A 246 -8.06 5.89 18.65
N TRP A 247 -7.25 6.79 18.06
CA TRP A 247 -5.86 6.54 17.79
C TRP A 247 -5.02 6.38 19.06
N PHE A 248 -5.26 7.16 20.08
CA PHE A 248 -4.56 7.09 21.36
C PHE A 248 -4.87 5.76 22.11
N LEU A 249 -6.14 5.36 22.15
CA LEU A 249 -6.57 4.13 22.81
C LEU A 249 -6.08 2.86 22.09
N ASN A 250 -5.85 2.93 20.79
CA ASN A 250 -5.44 1.80 19.95
C ASN A 250 -3.96 1.83 19.51
N SER A 251 -3.13 2.65 20.13
CA SER A 251 -1.73 2.84 19.69
C SER A 251 -0.71 2.67 20.81
N PRO A 252 -0.56 1.49 21.46
CA PRO A 252 0.69 1.20 22.10
C PRO A 252 1.75 0.89 21.02
N LYS A 253 3.00 1.29 21.26
CA LYS A 253 4.15 0.83 20.46
C LYS A 253 4.26 -0.68 20.60
N TYR A 254 3.81 -1.43 19.63
CA TYR A 254 3.97 -2.87 19.58
C TYR A 254 5.07 -3.19 18.59
N SER A 255 6.08 -3.89 19.06
CA SER A 255 7.03 -4.54 18.15
C SER A 255 6.36 -5.82 17.63
N ARG A 256 6.25 -5.93 16.30
CA ARG A 256 5.82 -7.18 15.68
C ARG A 256 6.70 -8.33 16.21
N PRO A 257 6.14 -9.46 16.63
CA PRO A 257 6.94 -10.64 16.88
C PRO A 257 7.83 -10.92 15.67
N LYS A 258 9.06 -11.34 15.90
CA LYS A 258 9.92 -11.79 14.79
C LYS A 258 9.34 -13.08 14.25
N ILE A 259 9.45 -13.26 12.92
CA ILE A 259 9.11 -14.54 12.30
C ILE A 259 10.01 -15.63 12.92
N ASP A 260 9.43 -16.80 13.12
CA ASP A 260 10.17 -17.96 13.60
C ASP A 260 11.39 -18.25 12.70
N PRO A 261 12.60 -18.41 13.24
CA PRO A 261 13.81 -18.57 12.43
C PRO A 261 13.79 -19.83 11.55
N ASP A 262 13.17 -20.92 12.02
CA ASP A 262 13.12 -22.18 11.27
C ASP A 262 12.09 -22.09 10.15
N LEU A 263 10.94 -21.46 10.41
CA LEU A 263 9.97 -21.12 9.36
C LEU A 263 10.60 -20.19 8.31
N ARG A 264 11.38 -19.18 8.75
CA ARG A 264 12.07 -18.28 7.81
C ARG A 264 13.03 -19.05 6.90
N LYS A 265 13.80 -20.00 7.43
CA LYS A 265 14.69 -20.87 6.63
C LYS A 265 13.90 -21.71 5.63
N LYS A 266 12.78 -22.31 6.03
CA LYS A 266 11.89 -23.08 5.14
C LYS A 266 11.35 -22.24 3.97
N LEU A 267 11.19 -20.93 4.16
CA LEU A 267 10.67 -20.01 3.13
C LEU A 267 11.75 -19.42 2.21
N CYS A 268 13.03 -19.62 2.52
CA CYS A 268 14.17 -19.15 1.71
C CYS A 268 14.53 -20.06 0.53
N ILE A 269 13.74 -21.13 0.25
CA ILE A 269 14.00 -22.12 -0.81
C ILE A 269 13.35 -21.68 -2.11
#